data_d95b434d0aed57379ac2dac358c37316
#
_entry.id   d95b434d0aed57379ac2dac358c37316
#
_cell.length_a   1.000
_cell.length_b   1.000
_cell.length_c   1.000
_cell.angle_alpha   90.00
_cell.angle_beta   90.00
_cell.angle_gamma   90.00
#
_symmetry.space_group_name_H-M   'P 1'
#
loop_
_entity.id
_entity.type
_entity.pdbx_description
1 polymer ?
#
loop_
_entity_poly.entity_id
_entity_poly.type
_entity_poly.pdbx_seq_one_letter_code
_entity_poly.pdbx_strand_id
1 'polypeptide(L)'
;MSDVIFEEIECKSAVHRVSQGSSRMLPFRWSLNPYRGCQHACTYCFARGTHEHLGYDAGRDFDSRIIVKVNAPEMLRQDLGRASWQRELIAIGTACDPYQPAELKYSLTHRILKVLRDFANPASIVTKSPHVIRDVDVLEELSAVADVTVSFSVATLDEEVWRRTEPATANPRKRLEAMRLLSERGIRCGVMLAPVLPGLTDDPSSLEAVVEAAREHGASFIHDNVLYLRPGTKEWFMPFLREAYPHLSERYSRYYRGPYAPKTYTQDVHRVVERLRLKYDLVAPRRVQPSAGQMQLAM
;
A
#
# COMPACT_ATOMS: atom_id res chain seq x y z
N MET A 1 19.23 -14.55 -9.43
CA MET A 1 17.88 -13.95 -9.54
C MET A 1 17.24 -14.60 -10.75
N SER A 2 16.07 -15.22 -10.63
CA SER A 2 15.31 -15.69 -11.79
C SER A 2 14.96 -14.50 -12.67
N ASP A 3 15.06 -14.66 -13.99
CA ASP A 3 14.67 -13.62 -14.94
C ASP A 3 13.19 -13.27 -14.71
N VAL A 4 12.90 -11.97 -14.57
CA VAL A 4 11.54 -11.48 -14.42
C VAL A 4 10.85 -11.48 -15.79
N ILE A 5 9.68 -12.12 -15.86
CA ILE A 5 8.86 -12.17 -17.05
C ILE A 5 7.77 -11.11 -16.94
N PHE A 6 7.67 -10.25 -17.94
CA PHE A 6 6.60 -9.26 -18.05
C PHE A 6 5.58 -9.76 -19.06
N GLU A 7 4.35 -9.95 -18.61
CA GLU A 7 3.22 -10.35 -19.45
C GLU A 7 2.31 -9.14 -19.69
N GLU A 8 2.39 -8.57 -20.88
CA GLU A 8 1.63 -7.40 -21.26
C GLU A 8 0.20 -7.83 -21.63
N ILE A 9 -0.79 -7.18 -21.02
CA ILE A 9 -2.20 -7.40 -21.31
C ILE A 9 -2.94 -6.08 -21.48
N GLU A 10 -4.07 -6.12 -22.18
CA GLU A 10 -5.06 -5.05 -22.19
C GLU A 10 -6.17 -5.33 -21.16
N CYS A 11 -6.48 -4.35 -20.34
CA CYS A 11 -7.61 -4.42 -19.40
C CYS A 11 -8.85 -3.73 -19.99
N LYS A 12 -10.03 -4.21 -19.61
CA LYS A 12 -11.33 -3.63 -20.02
C LYS A 12 -11.75 -2.43 -19.16
N SER A 13 -11.19 -2.29 -17.97
CA SER A 13 -11.41 -1.20 -17.02
C SER A 13 -10.19 -1.09 -16.13
N ALA A 14 -9.78 0.12 -15.79
CA ALA A 14 -8.64 0.35 -14.90
C ALA A 14 -9.06 0.30 -13.42
N VAL A 15 -10.26 0.78 -13.10
CA VAL A 15 -10.77 0.80 -11.73
C VAL A 15 -11.60 -0.43 -11.42
N HIS A 16 -11.44 -0.94 -10.21
CA HIS A 16 -12.17 -2.10 -9.71
C HIS A 16 -12.91 -1.75 -8.43
N ARG A 17 -14.19 -2.09 -8.38
CA ARG A 17 -14.98 -1.92 -7.16
C ARG A 17 -14.57 -2.96 -6.12
N VAL A 18 -14.23 -2.51 -4.93
CA VAL A 18 -13.91 -3.39 -3.80
C VAL A 18 -15.18 -4.09 -3.32
N SER A 19 -15.09 -5.40 -3.05
CA SER A 19 -16.24 -6.19 -2.62
C SER A 19 -16.87 -5.64 -1.31
N GLN A 20 -18.19 -5.72 -1.18
CA GLN A 20 -18.91 -5.15 -0.04
C GLN A 20 -18.48 -5.71 1.33
N GLY A 21 -18.05 -6.97 1.39
CA GLY A 21 -17.52 -7.57 2.62
C GLY A 21 -16.25 -6.90 3.15
N SER A 22 -15.39 -6.46 2.25
CA SER A 22 -14.15 -5.72 2.57
C SER A 22 -14.38 -4.22 2.68
N SER A 23 -15.36 -3.65 1.95
CA SER A 23 -15.58 -2.20 1.86
C SER A 23 -16.11 -1.56 3.16
N ARG A 24 -16.70 -2.35 4.08
CA ARG A 24 -17.13 -1.83 5.39
C ARG A 24 -15.96 -1.42 6.29
N MET A 25 -14.78 -1.98 6.05
CA MET A 25 -13.57 -1.72 6.85
C MET A 25 -12.57 -0.80 6.14
N LEU A 26 -12.70 -0.62 4.81
CA LEU A 26 -11.77 0.17 4.02
C LEU A 26 -12.30 1.59 3.77
N PRO A 27 -11.44 2.62 3.79
CA PRO A 27 -11.84 4.00 3.58
C PRO A 27 -12.10 4.34 2.09
N PHE A 28 -12.05 3.36 1.19
CA PHE A 28 -12.24 3.52 -0.25
C PHE A 28 -13.13 2.41 -0.83
N ARG A 29 -13.81 2.73 -1.92
CA ARG A 29 -14.66 1.78 -2.67
C ARG A 29 -14.03 1.33 -3.98
N TRP A 30 -13.05 2.06 -4.50
CA TRP A 30 -12.41 1.80 -5.77
C TRP A 30 -10.92 1.59 -5.58
N SER A 31 -10.38 0.64 -6.32
CA SER A 31 -8.95 0.37 -6.36
C SER A 31 -8.45 0.31 -7.80
N LEU A 32 -7.19 0.71 -7.98
CA LEU A 32 -6.47 0.62 -9.23
C LEU A 32 -5.11 -0.01 -8.97
N ASN A 33 -4.80 -1.05 -9.72
CA ASN A 33 -3.49 -1.69 -9.70
C ASN A 33 -3.01 -1.85 -11.15
N PRO A 34 -1.98 -1.11 -11.59
CA PRO A 34 -1.48 -1.16 -12.97
C PRO A 34 -0.81 -2.48 -13.28
N TYR A 35 -0.39 -3.20 -12.25
CA TYR A 35 0.28 -4.49 -12.34
C TYR A 35 -0.47 -5.57 -11.55
N ARG A 36 -0.15 -6.86 -11.81
CA ARG A 36 -0.38 -7.98 -10.90
C ARG A 36 0.94 -8.72 -10.70
N GLY A 37 1.19 -9.23 -9.48
CA GLY A 37 2.52 -9.61 -9.05
C GLY A 37 3.32 -8.41 -8.59
N CYS A 38 4.40 -8.64 -7.85
CA CYS A 38 5.20 -7.57 -7.28
C CYS A 38 6.64 -8.01 -7.04
N GLN A 39 7.57 -7.35 -7.73
CA GLN A 39 9.00 -7.62 -7.63
C GLN A 39 9.60 -7.30 -6.25
N HIS A 40 8.87 -6.66 -5.34
CA HIS A 40 9.31 -6.42 -3.96
C HIS A 40 9.43 -7.71 -3.14
N ALA A 41 8.80 -8.79 -3.58
CA ALA A 41 8.95 -10.14 -3.05
C ALA A 41 8.70 -10.27 -1.52
N CYS A 42 7.90 -9.38 -0.93
CA CYS A 42 7.60 -9.44 0.51
C CYS A 42 7.04 -10.83 0.88
N THR A 43 7.63 -11.45 1.90
CA THR A 43 7.28 -12.82 2.29
C THR A 43 5.85 -12.95 2.78
N TYR A 44 5.32 -11.91 3.38
CA TYR A 44 4.00 -11.80 4.00
C TYR A 44 2.91 -11.18 3.10
N CYS A 45 3.20 -10.89 1.84
CA CYS A 45 2.28 -10.13 0.98
C CYS A 45 0.95 -10.85 0.80
N PHE A 46 -0.14 -10.23 1.25
CA PHE A 46 -1.49 -10.82 1.16
C PHE A 46 -1.98 -10.98 -0.28
N ALA A 47 -1.37 -10.28 -1.23
CA ALA A 47 -1.75 -10.34 -2.63
C ALA A 47 -1.22 -11.58 -3.36
N ARG A 48 -0.31 -12.37 -2.74
CA ARG A 48 0.27 -13.58 -3.33
C ARG A 48 -0.79 -14.55 -3.84
N GLY A 49 -1.81 -14.86 -3.04
CA GLY A 49 -2.90 -15.74 -3.43
C GLY A 49 -3.74 -15.24 -4.63
N THR A 50 -3.57 -13.98 -5.05
CA THR A 50 -4.26 -13.50 -6.26
C THR A 50 -3.67 -14.03 -7.56
N HIS A 51 -2.42 -14.54 -7.54
CA HIS A 51 -1.77 -15.16 -8.69
C HIS A 51 -2.37 -16.54 -9.02
N GLU A 52 -2.88 -17.26 -8.01
CA GLU A 52 -3.55 -18.55 -8.21
C GLU A 52 -4.76 -18.43 -9.14
N HIS A 53 -5.47 -17.29 -9.13
CA HIS A 53 -6.57 -17.02 -10.07
C HIS A 53 -6.11 -16.84 -11.54
N LEU A 54 -4.80 -16.73 -11.76
CA LEU A 54 -4.19 -16.63 -13.08
C LEU A 54 -3.56 -17.96 -13.52
N GLY A 55 -3.65 -19.02 -12.68
CA GLY A 55 -3.00 -20.31 -12.91
C GLY A 55 -1.51 -20.32 -12.55
N TYR A 56 -1.01 -19.32 -11.80
CA TYR A 56 0.36 -19.22 -11.32
C TYR A 56 0.44 -19.56 -9.83
N ASP A 57 1.65 -19.93 -9.35
CA ASP A 57 1.83 -20.14 -7.92
C ASP A 57 1.90 -18.84 -7.13
N ALA A 58 1.48 -18.88 -5.86
CA ALA A 58 1.49 -17.74 -4.95
C ALA A 58 2.91 -17.40 -4.44
N GLY A 59 3.90 -18.21 -4.73
CA GLY A 59 5.28 -18.08 -4.30
C GLY A 59 6.13 -17.29 -5.31
N ARG A 60 6.96 -18.02 -6.05
CA ARG A 60 7.94 -17.43 -6.96
C ARG A 60 7.32 -16.73 -8.16
N ASP A 61 6.22 -17.27 -8.70
CA ASP A 61 5.55 -16.63 -9.83
C ASP A 61 5.03 -15.25 -9.47
N PHE A 62 4.55 -15.06 -8.22
CA PHE A 62 4.11 -13.75 -7.76
C PHE A 62 5.21 -12.67 -7.82
N ASP A 63 6.46 -13.06 -7.61
CA ASP A 63 7.60 -12.15 -7.58
C ASP A 63 8.28 -11.97 -8.97
N SER A 64 8.13 -12.97 -9.86
CA SER A 64 8.87 -13.06 -11.13
C SER A 64 8.00 -13.00 -12.39
N ARG A 65 6.68 -13.24 -12.30
CA ARG A 65 5.75 -13.07 -13.41
C ARG A 65 4.84 -11.88 -13.16
N ILE A 66 5.17 -10.77 -13.79
CA ILE A 66 4.47 -9.50 -13.59
C ILE A 66 3.54 -9.26 -14.76
N ILE A 67 2.23 -9.29 -14.48
CA ILE A 67 1.22 -8.89 -15.46
C ILE A 67 1.19 -7.37 -15.54
N VAL A 68 1.34 -6.82 -16.74
CA VAL A 68 1.40 -5.39 -17.01
C VAL A 68 0.16 -4.98 -17.81
N LYS A 69 -0.68 -4.12 -17.25
CA LYS A 69 -1.89 -3.60 -17.91
C LYS A 69 -1.52 -2.38 -18.75
N VAL A 70 -0.98 -2.61 -19.95
CA VAL A 70 -0.36 -1.57 -20.78
C VAL A 70 -1.27 -0.41 -21.15
N ASN A 71 -2.58 -0.64 -21.23
CA ASN A 71 -3.60 0.37 -21.54
C ASN A 71 -4.33 0.93 -20.31
N ALA A 72 -3.84 0.67 -19.10
CA ALA A 72 -4.54 1.11 -17.87
C ALA A 72 -4.77 2.64 -17.80
N PRO A 73 -3.87 3.52 -18.25
CA PRO A 73 -4.12 4.96 -18.26
C PRO A 73 -5.26 5.37 -19.21
N GLU A 74 -5.34 4.77 -20.41
CA GLU A 74 -6.39 5.01 -21.40
C GLU A 74 -7.75 4.54 -20.88
N MET A 75 -7.78 3.35 -20.29
CA MET A 75 -9.00 2.81 -19.69
C MET A 75 -9.45 3.63 -18.47
N LEU A 76 -8.51 4.14 -17.68
CA LEU A 76 -8.84 5.06 -16.58
C LEU A 76 -9.52 6.32 -17.12
N ARG A 77 -9.00 6.91 -18.19
CA ARG A 77 -9.61 8.09 -18.82
C ARG A 77 -11.04 7.81 -19.28
N GLN A 78 -11.30 6.63 -19.84
CA GLN A 78 -12.65 6.22 -20.22
C GLN A 78 -13.55 5.99 -19.00
N ASP A 79 -13.04 5.34 -17.95
CA ASP A 79 -13.80 5.06 -16.72
C ASP A 79 -14.21 6.37 -16.01
N LEU A 80 -13.28 7.33 -15.87
CA LEU A 80 -13.54 8.63 -15.24
C LEU A 80 -14.39 9.57 -16.11
N GLY A 81 -14.36 9.39 -17.44
CA GLY A 81 -15.17 10.17 -18.38
C GLY A 81 -16.65 9.79 -18.44
N ARG A 82 -17.06 8.70 -17.77
CA ARG A 82 -18.49 8.29 -17.74
C ARG A 82 -19.30 9.29 -16.92
N ALA A 83 -20.47 9.66 -17.42
CA ALA A 83 -21.39 10.56 -16.72
C ALA A 83 -21.82 10.06 -15.31
N SER A 84 -21.75 8.74 -15.08
CA SER A 84 -22.06 8.11 -13.80
C SER A 84 -20.92 8.17 -12.77
N TRP A 85 -19.72 8.60 -13.18
CA TRP A 85 -18.58 8.66 -12.27
C TRP A 85 -18.71 9.81 -11.27
N GLN A 86 -18.60 9.51 -9.97
CA GLN A 86 -18.86 10.47 -8.88
C GLN A 86 -17.57 11.04 -8.25
N ARG A 87 -16.42 10.95 -8.92
CA ARG A 87 -15.11 11.36 -8.38
C ARG A 87 -14.80 10.77 -7.00
N GLU A 88 -15.17 9.49 -6.81
CA GLU A 88 -14.86 8.78 -5.57
C GLU A 88 -13.35 8.53 -5.46
N LEU A 89 -12.86 8.41 -4.24
CA LEU A 89 -11.47 8.11 -3.95
C LEU A 89 -11.04 6.77 -4.59
N ILE A 90 -9.95 6.80 -5.35
CA ILE A 90 -9.30 5.61 -5.90
C ILE A 90 -8.05 5.28 -5.10
N ALA A 91 -7.98 4.06 -4.54
CA ALA A 91 -6.79 3.55 -3.88
C ALA A 91 -5.88 2.85 -4.89
N ILE A 92 -4.63 3.30 -4.97
CA ILE A 92 -3.61 2.78 -5.89
C ILE A 92 -2.56 1.99 -5.10
N GLY A 93 -2.18 0.81 -5.59
CA GLY A 93 -1.17 -0.01 -4.93
C GLY A 93 -1.73 -0.94 -3.85
N THR A 94 -3.00 -1.31 -3.93
CA THR A 94 -3.66 -2.18 -2.96
C THR A 94 -3.31 -3.67 -3.11
N ALA A 95 -2.88 -4.12 -4.29
CA ALA A 95 -2.55 -5.53 -4.57
C ALA A 95 -1.20 -5.73 -5.28
N CYS A 96 -0.51 -4.66 -5.61
CA CYS A 96 0.88 -4.63 -6.08
C CYS A 96 1.48 -3.29 -5.70
N ASP A 97 2.79 -3.16 -5.65
CA ASP A 97 3.38 -1.84 -5.49
C ASP A 97 3.35 -1.09 -6.84
N PRO A 98 2.76 0.12 -6.91
CA PRO A 98 2.67 0.88 -8.15
C PRO A 98 4.04 1.43 -8.60
N TYR A 99 5.03 1.44 -7.71
CA TYR A 99 6.41 1.87 -7.97
C TYR A 99 7.42 0.71 -7.84
N GLN A 100 6.98 -0.54 -8.06
CA GLN A 100 7.88 -1.68 -8.19
C GLN A 100 8.83 -1.49 -9.41
N PRO A 101 9.93 -2.24 -9.54
CA PRO A 101 10.89 -2.05 -10.63
C PRO A 101 10.29 -2.02 -12.05
N ALA A 102 9.20 -2.74 -12.30
CA ALA A 102 8.47 -2.67 -13.58
C ALA A 102 8.06 -1.24 -13.97
N GLU A 103 7.77 -0.39 -12.99
CA GLU A 103 7.36 1.00 -13.25
C GLU A 103 8.47 1.85 -13.89
N LEU A 104 9.74 1.50 -13.68
CA LEU A 104 10.86 2.16 -14.35
C LEU A 104 10.85 1.94 -15.88
N LYS A 105 10.32 0.79 -16.32
CA LYS A 105 10.17 0.44 -17.74
C LYS A 105 8.86 0.97 -18.34
N TYR A 106 7.76 0.80 -17.63
CA TYR A 106 6.44 1.00 -18.22
C TYR A 106 5.80 2.36 -17.94
N SER A 107 6.21 3.04 -16.86
CA SER A 107 5.72 4.38 -16.46
C SER A 107 4.19 4.49 -16.42
N LEU A 108 3.50 3.39 -16.03
CA LEU A 108 2.04 3.36 -15.98
C LEU A 108 1.47 4.21 -14.86
N THR A 109 2.09 4.16 -13.67
CA THR A 109 1.66 4.96 -12.51
C THR A 109 1.76 6.44 -12.80
N HIS A 110 2.87 6.87 -13.42
CA HIS A 110 3.05 8.25 -13.86
C HIS A 110 1.91 8.70 -14.81
N ARG A 111 1.58 7.89 -15.81
CA ARG A 111 0.51 8.19 -16.77
C ARG A 111 -0.86 8.18 -16.10
N ILE A 112 -1.11 7.27 -15.14
CA ILE A 112 -2.33 7.20 -14.32
C ILE A 112 -2.49 8.48 -13.50
N LEU A 113 -1.44 8.96 -12.85
CA LEU A 113 -1.48 10.21 -12.07
C LEU A 113 -1.85 11.42 -12.92
N LYS A 114 -1.33 11.51 -14.17
CA LYS A 114 -1.73 12.56 -15.12
C LYS A 114 -3.23 12.50 -15.44
N VAL A 115 -3.78 11.31 -15.65
CA VAL A 115 -5.23 11.15 -15.87
C VAL A 115 -6.03 11.59 -14.64
N LEU A 116 -5.61 11.20 -13.43
CA LEU A 116 -6.29 11.61 -12.19
C LEU A 116 -6.26 13.13 -12.01
N ARG A 117 -5.14 13.79 -12.32
CA ARG A 117 -5.02 15.25 -12.32
C ARG A 117 -6.00 15.89 -13.31
N ASP A 118 -6.03 15.41 -14.56
CA ASP A 118 -6.90 15.95 -15.62
C ASP A 118 -8.39 15.88 -15.26
N PHE A 119 -8.78 14.87 -14.48
CA PHE A 119 -10.16 14.68 -14.00
C PHE A 119 -10.40 15.23 -12.59
N ALA A 120 -9.41 15.82 -11.94
CA ALA A 120 -9.44 16.26 -10.54
C ALA A 120 -10.00 15.14 -9.63
N ASN A 121 -9.51 13.90 -9.78
CA ASN A 121 -10.03 12.75 -9.06
C ASN A 121 -9.17 12.44 -7.82
N PRO A 122 -9.78 12.32 -6.62
CA PRO A 122 -9.04 11.99 -5.39
C PRO A 122 -8.33 10.64 -5.49
N ALA A 123 -7.12 10.56 -4.93
CA ALA A 123 -6.32 9.36 -4.93
C ALA A 123 -5.61 9.09 -3.60
N SER A 124 -5.45 7.82 -3.25
CA SER A 124 -4.62 7.37 -2.15
C SER A 124 -3.63 6.34 -2.67
N ILE A 125 -2.35 6.61 -2.50
CA ILE A 125 -1.26 5.76 -3.01
C ILE A 125 -0.60 5.06 -1.84
N VAL A 126 -0.31 3.77 -1.99
CA VAL A 126 0.49 2.99 -1.01
C VAL A 126 1.70 2.43 -1.71
N THR A 127 2.90 2.65 -1.16
CA THR A 127 4.15 2.15 -1.75
C THR A 127 5.21 1.83 -0.70
N LYS A 128 6.14 0.93 -1.05
CA LYS A 128 7.41 0.66 -0.35
C LYS A 128 8.61 1.25 -1.11
N SER A 129 8.34 1.96 -2.21
CA SER A 129 9.40 2.43 -3.11
C SER A 129 9.65 3.93 -2.95
N PRO A 130 10.90 4.37 -2.83
CA PRO A 130 11.24 5.79 -2.90
C PRO A 130 11.10 6.36 -4.32
N HIS A 131 10.91 5.52 -5.35
CA HIS A 131 10.76 5.97 -6.74
C HIS A 131 9.54 6.86 -6.99
N VAL A 132 8.60 6.93 -6.04
CA VAL A 132 7.48 7.88 -6.08
C VAL A 132 7.93 9.35 -6.20
N ILE A 133 9.16 9.68 -5.76
CA ILE A 133 9.76 11.01 -5.92
C ILE A 133 9.85 11.43 -7.39
N ARG A 134 10.01 10.48 -8.32
CA ARG A 134 10.02 10.77 -9.76
C ARG A 134 8.76 11.52 -10.21
N ASP A 135 7.67 11.29 -9.53
CA ASP A 135 6.35 11.81 -9.89
C ASP A 135 5.92 13.00 -9.00
N VAL A 136 6.87 13.62 -8.28
CA VAL A 136 6.58 14.71 -7.34
C VAL A 136 5.83 15.88 -8.01
N ASP A 137 6.21 16.27 -9.22
CA ASP A 137 5.60 17.40 -9.91
C ASP A 137 4.13 17.10 -10.27
N VAL A 138 3.84 15.92 -10.80
CA VAL A 138 2.45 15.53 -11.12
C VAL A 138 1.62 15.29 -9.86
N LEU A 139 2.22 14.85 -8.76
CA LEU A 139 1.55 14.71 -7.46
C LEU A 139 1.22 16.07 -6.86
N GLU A 140 2.10 17.06 -7.00
CA GLU A 140 1.87 18.46 -6.59
C GLU A 140 0.72 19.08 -7.40
N GLU A 141 0.77 18.95 -8.74
CA GLU A 141 -0.32 19.41 -9.62
C GLU A 141 -1.67 18.73 -9.28
N LEU A 142 -1.67 17.41 -9.03
CA LEU A 142 -2.87 16.68 -8.64
C LEU A 142 -3.37 17.13 -7.26
N SER A 143 -2.47 17.38 -6.29
CA SER A 143 -2.84 17.81 -4.95
C SER A 143 -3.46 19.21 -4.93
N ALA A 144 -3.14 20.04 -5.93
CA ALA A 144 -3.74 21.37 -6.09
C ALA A 144 -5.21 21.32 -6.55
N VAL A 145 -5.65 20.21 -7.18
CA VAL A 145 -7.00 20.07 -7.76
C VAL A 145 -7.85 18.96 -7.10
N ALA A 146 -7.24 18.07 -6.34
CA ALA A 146 -7.93 16.95 -5.68
C ALA A 146 -7.25 16.53 -4.37
N ASP A 147 -7.97 15.82 -3.49
CA ASP A 147 -7.37 15.24 -2.27
C ASP A 147 -6.46 14.05 -2.64
N VAL A 148 -5.18 14.19 -2.35
CA VAL A 148 -4.16 13.17 -2.62
C VAL A 148 -3.42 12.81 -1.35
N THR A 149 -3.22 11.52 -1.12
CA THR A 149 -2.38 11.02 -0.03
C THR A 149 -1.38 10.00 -0.53
N VAL A 150 -0.15 10.07 -0.04
CA VAL A 150 0.88 9.06 -0.27
C VAL A 150 1.25 8.39 1.04
N SER A 151 1.01 7.10 1.14
CA SER A 151 1.32 6.28 2.31
C SER A 151 2.55 5.42 2.03
N PHE A 152 3.59 5.58 2.83
CA PHE A 152 4.75 4.71 2.79
C PHE A 152 4.56 3.53 3.75
N SER A 153 4.65 2.31 3.24
CA SER A 153 4.59 1.13 4.10
C SER A 153 5.96 0.93 4.77
N VAL A 154 5.98 1.04 6.10
CA VAL A 154 7.17 0.84 6.95
C VAL A 154 6.76 -0.03 8.13
N ALA A 155 7.09 -1.31 8.07
CA ALA A 155 6.74 -2.28 9.12
C ALA A 155 7.73 -2.26 10.29
N THR A 156 8.99 -1.86 10.03
CA THR A 156 10.07 -1.83 11.01
C THR A 156 11.23 -0.97 10.52
N LEU A 157 12.07 -0.52 11.43
CA LEU A 157 13.38 0.08 11.16
C LEU A 157 14.54 -0.89 11.46
N ASP A 158 14.22 -2.09 11.97
CA ASP A 158 15.22 -3.16 12.15
C ASP A 158 15.64 -3.70 10.78
N GLU A 159 16.95 -3.56 10.48
CA GLU A 159 17.49 -3.94 9.17
C GLU A 159 17.50 -5.45 8.93
N GLU A 160 17.68 -6.26 9.98
CA GLU A 160 17.70 -7.72 9.83
C GLU A 160 16.29 -8.22 9.53
N VAL A 161 15.29 -7.78 10.28
CA VAL A 161 13.90 -8.11 10.07
C VAL A 161 13.44 -7.64 8.69
N TRP A 162 13.78 -6.39 8.31
CA TRP A 162 13.45 -5.87 6.99
C TRP A 162 14.06 -6.70 5.86
N ARG A 163 15.37 -6.95 5.87
CA ARG A 163 16.04 -7.73 4.81
C ARG A 163 15.47 -9.11 4.63
N ARG A 164 15.08 -9.77 5.72
CA ARG A 164 14.49 -11.11 5.68
C ARG A 164 13.05 -11.11 5.18
N THR A 165 12.25 -10.15 5.59
CA THR A 165 10.81 -10.12 5.30
C THR A 165 10.44 -9.39 4.01
N GLU A 166 11.29 -8.46 3.56
CA GLU A 166 11.08 -7.59 2.39
C GLU A 166 12.33 -7.56 1.47
N PRO A 167 12.78 -8.70 0.94
CA PRO A 167 14.14 -8.89 0.38
C PRO A 167 14.46 -8.03 -0.83
N ALA A 168 13.44 -7.55 -1.59
CA ALA A 168 13.66 -6.75 -2.81
C ALA A 168 13.05 -5.34 -2.70
N THR A 169 12.82 -4.86 -1.50
CA THR A 169 12.35 -3.48 -1.28
C THR A 169 13.50 -2.53 -0.93
N ALA A 170 13.26 -1.24 -1.11
CA ALA A 170 14.18 -0.22 -0.62
C ALA A 170 14.21 -0.20 0.93
N ASN A 171 15.38 0.17 1.50
CA ASN A 171 15.53 0.35 2.94
C ASN A 171 14.44 1.26 3.50
N PRO A 172 13.81 0.92 4.66
CA PRO A 172 12.75 1.73 5.28
C PRO A 172 13.14 3.20 5.50
N ARG A 173 14.39 3.50 5.87
CA ARG A 173 14.87 4.88 6.03
C ARG A 173 14.87 5.66 4.71
N LYS A 174 15.15 5.02 3.56
CA LYS A 174 15.03 5.65 2.24
C LYS A 174 13.57 5.95 1.88
N ARG A 175 12.61 5.14 2.37
CA ARG A 175 11.17 5.42 2.19
C ARG A 175 10.76 6.63 3.00
N LEU A 176 11.24 6.76 4.24
CA LEU A 176 10.99 7.92 5.09
C LEU A 176 11.59 9.19 4.51
N GLU A 177 12.82 9.12 3.98
CA GLU A 177 13.46 10.24 3.29
C GLU A 177 12.65 10.68 2.05
N ALA A 178 12.15 9.73 1.26
CA ALA A 178 11.25 10.02 0.16
C ALA A 178 9.95 10.70 0.62
N MET A 179 9.40 10.25 1.75
CA MET A 179 8.22 10.88 2.37
C MET A 179 8.50 12.33 2.77
N ARG A 180 9.67 12.61 3.38
CA ARG A 180 10.08 13.97 3.74
C ARG A 180 10.09 14.89 2.51
N LEU A 181 10.73 14.45 1.42
CA LEU A 181 10.80 15.22 0.18
C LEU A 181 9.42 15.54 -0.40
N LEU A 182 8.49 14.58 -0.38
CA LEU A 182 7.10 14.82 -0.83
C LEU A 182 6.36 15.77 0.12
N SER A 183 6.55 15.60 1.43
CA SER A 183 5.91 16.45 2.45
C SER A 183 6.38 17.90 2.35
N GLU A 184 7.67 18.16 2.08
CA GLU A 184 8.24 19.48 1.85
C GLU A 184 7.66 20.17 0.61
N ARG A 185 7.15 19.40 -0.36
CA ARG A 185 6.42 19.90 -1.53
C ARG A 185 4.90 20.05 -1.28
N GLY A 186 4.46 19.95 -0.03
CA GLY A 186 3.06 20.10 0.37
C GLY A 186 2.16 18.90 0.07
N ILE A 187 2.73 17.78 -0.37
CA ILE A 187 1.97 16.54 -0.60
C ILE A 187 1.69 15.88 0.74
N ARG A 188 0.43 15.54 1.01
CA ARG A 188 0.02 14.90 2.24
C ARG A 188 0.52 13.46 2.31
N CYS A 189 1.49 13.21 3.19
CA CYS A 189 2.13 11.92 3.36
C CYS A 189 1.89 11.31 4.74
N GLY A 190 2.01 9.99 4.83
CA GLY A 190 1.95 9.28 6.09
C GLY A 190 2.54 7.88 6.01
N VAL A 191 2.53 7.17 7.13
CA VAL A 191 3.06 5.82 7.22
C VAL A 191 1.94 4.79 7.42
N MET A 192 2.02 3.72 6.63
CA MET A 192 1.35 2.46 6.92
C MET A 192 2.31 1.59 7.72
N LEU A 193 2.13 1.54 9.04
CA LEU A 193 2.81 0.60 9.94
C LEU A 193 2.16 -0.79 9.74
N ALA A 194 2.45 -1.39 8.60
CA ALA A 194 1.75 -2.58 8.12
C ALA A 194 2.64 -3.45 7.21
N PRO A 195 2.63 -4.76 7.49
CA PRO A 195 1.98 -5.38 8.64
C PRO A 195 2.82 -5.32 9.92
N VAL A 196 2.14 -5.24 11.06
CA VAL A 196 2.76 -5.58 12.34
C VAL A 196 2.86 -7.10 12.44
N LEU A 197 4.09 -7.61 12.56
CA LEU A 197 4.42 -9.03 12.58
C LEU A 197 4.57 -9.51 14.04
N PRO A 198 3.71 -10.41 14.56
CA PRO A 198 3.73 -10.85 15.94
C PRO A 198 5.11 -11.41 16.38
N GLY A 199 5.74 -10.80 17.37
CA GLY A 199 7.05 -11.20 17.89
C GLY A 199 8.25 -10.77 17.06
N LEU A 200 8.03 -10.00 15.96
CA LEU A 200 9.11 -9.48 15.12
C LEU A 200 9.13 -7.95 15.06
N THR A 201 7.96 -7.32 14.98
CA THR A 201 7.85 -5.86 14.80
C THR A 201 6.85 -5.23 15.77
N ASP A 202 6.32 -5.99 16.73
CA ASP A 202 5.25 -5.60 17.65
C ASP A 202 5.74 -5.14 19.02
N ASP A 203 7.05 -5.14 19.26
CA ASP A 203 7.61 -4.57 20.47
C ASP A 203 7.29 -3.07 20.55
N PRO A 204 6.80 -2.57 21.72
CA PRO A 204 6.39 -1.17 21.86
C PRO A 204 7.48 -0.16 21.50
N SER A 205 8.75 -0.43 21.82
CA SER A 205 9.86 0.46 21.47
C SER A 205 10.14 0.46 19.95
N SER A 206 9.99 -0.68 19.30
CA SER A 206 10.10 -0.81 17.83
C SER A 206 8.98 -0.07 17.10
N LEU A 207 7.75 -0.18 17.60
CA LEU A 207 6.60 0.57 17.07
C LEU A 207 6.80 2.07 17.24
N GLU A 208 7.26 2.50 18.43
CA GLU A 208 7.53 3.89 18.73
C GLU A 208 8.63 4.47 17.85
N ALA A 209 9.72 3.76 17.64
CA ALA A 209 10.81 4.19 16.76
C ALA A 209 10.33 4.46 15.31
N VAL A 210 9.41 3.65 14.78
CA VAL A 210 8.80 3.89 13.45
C VAL A 210 7.92 5.13 13.47
N VAL A 211 7.10 5.32 14.52
CA VAL A 211 6.18 6.47 14.65
C VAL A 211 6.96 7.77 14.80
N GLU A 212 8.00 7.78 15.64
CA GLU A 212 8.88 8.92 15.83
C GLU A 212 9.60 9.30 14.54
N ALA A 213 10.24 8.34 13.87
CA ALA A 213 10.89 8.57 12.59
C ALA A 213 9.90 9.05 11.51
N ALA A 214 8.66 8.53 11.51
CA ALA A 214 7.62 9.03 10.61
C ALA A 214 7.32 10.51 10.86
N ARG A 215 7.18 10.93 12.12
CA ARG A 215 6.95 12.33 12.50
C ARG A 215 8.10 13.24 12.07
N GLU A 216 9.34 12.82 12.34
CA GLU A 216 10.54 13.56 11.94
C GLU A 216 10.67 13.76 10.43
N HIS A 217 10.11 12.84 9.64
CA HIS A 217 10.11 12.89 8.18
C HIS A 217 8.80 13.44 7.58
N GLY A 218 8.01 14.21 8.36
CA GLY A 218 6.87 14.97 7.86
C GLY A 218 5.59 14.16 7.65
N ALA A 219 5.46 12.99 8.27
CA ALA A 219 4.18 12.28 8.27
C ALA A 219 3.08 13.14 8.92
N SER A 220 1.92 13.18 8.31
CA SER A 220 0.71 13.82 8.85
C SER A 220 -0.27 12.81 9.45
N PHE A 221 -0.08 11.53 9.19
CA PHE A 221 -0.90 10.45 9.73
C PHE A 221 -0.11 9.14 9.77
N ILE A 222 -0.58 8.22 10.62
CA ILE A 222 -0.12 6.84 10.61
C ILE A 222 -1.31 5.89 10.71
N HIS A 223 -1.24 4.78 9.98
CA HIS A 223 -2.21 3.69 10.08
C HIS A 223 -1.47 2.40 10.38
N ASP A 224 -2.06 1.56 11.21
CA ASP A 224 -1.53 0.24 11.51
C ASP A 224 -2.42 -0.87 10.97
N ASN A 225 -1.82 -2.00 10.70
CA ASN A 225 -2.54 -3.24 10.42
C ASN A 225 -1.69 -4.43 10.85
N VAL A 226 -2.30 -5.38 11.56
CA VAL A 226 -1.65 -6.63 11.96
C VAL A 226 -1.64 -7.58 10.77
N LEU A 227 -0.61 -8.42 10.71
CA LEU A 227 -0.43 -9.43 9.66
C LEU A 227 -1.71 -10.21 9.39
N TYR A 228 -2.01 -10.37 8.10
CA TYR A 228 -3.12 -11.11 7.58
C TYR A 228 -2.63 -12.25 6.68
N LEU A 229 -2.85 -13.49 7.11
CA LEU A 229 -2.40 -14.70 6.41
C LEU A 229 -3.60 -15.44 5.79
N ARG A 230 -3.99 -15.01 4.58
CA ARG A 230 -4.99 -15.72 3.78
C ARG A 230 -4.38 -16.91 3.04
N PRO A 231 -5.20 -17.82 2.48
CA PRO A 231 -4.73 -18.88 1.60
C PRO A 231 -3.79 -18.35 0.49
N GLY A 232 -2.83 -19.16 0.11
CA GLY A 232 -1.73 -18.79 -0.77
C GLY A 232 -0.59 -18.03 -0.06
N THR A 233 -0.92 -17.00 0.71
CA THR A 233 0.07 -16.27 1.51
C THR A 233 0.56 -17.08 2.72
N LYS A 234 -0.35 -17.78 3.40
CA LYS A 234 0.00 -18.57 4.58
C LYS A 234 0.93 -19.72 4.23
N GLU A 235 0.64 -20.41 3.14
CA GLU A 235 1.42 -21.54 2.63
C GLU A 235 2.84 -21.11 2.23
N TRP A 236 3.01 -19.89 1.77
CA TRP A 236 4.31 -19.29 1.45
C TRP A 236 5.05 -18.77 2.69
N PHE A 237 4.36 -18.04 3.58
CA PHE A 237 4.95 -17.40 4.73
C PHE A 237 5.38 -18.35 5.85
N MET A 238 4.60 -19.39 6.13
CA MET A 238 4.88 -20.31 7.26
C MET A 238 6.17 -21.13 7.09
N PRO A 239 6.55 -21.64 5.91
CA PRO A 239 7.87 -22.23 5.68
C PRO A 239 9.01 -21.23 5.92
N PHE A 240 8.92 -20.01 5.38
CA PHE A 240 9.87 -18.94 5.63
C PHE A 240 10.03 -18.67 7.14
N LEU A 241 8.92 -18.53 7.88
CA LEU A 241 8.96 -18.29 9.30
C LEU A 241 9.67 -19.41 10.08
N ARG A 242 9.41 -20.66 9.73
CA ARG A 242 10.04 -21.83 10.38
C ARG A 242 11.55 -21.87 10.16
N GLU A 243 12.01 -21.45 9.00
CA GLU A 243 13.43 -21.39 8.67
C GLU A 243 14.11 -20.18 9.32
N ALA A 244 13.56 -18.98 9.14
CA ALA A 244 14.17 -17.73 9.56
C ALA A 244 13.97 -17.44 11.07
N TYR A 245 12.84 -17.85 11.66
CA TYR A 245 12.44 -17.56 13.04
C TYR A 245 11.77 -18.77 13.70
N PRO A 246 12.47 -19.91 13.88
CA PRO A 246 11.90 -21.16 14.37
C PRO A 246 11.21 -21.03 15.74
N HIS A 247 11.70 -20.17 16.61
CA HIS A 247 11.14 -19.90 17.93
C HIS A 247 9.74 -19.26 17.90
N LEU A 248 9.32 -18.69 16.78
CA LEU A 248 7.98 -18.10 16.60
C LEU A 248 6.96 -19.07 15.99
N SER A 249 7.39 -20.21 15.47
CA SER A 249 6.54 -21.15 14.73
C SER A 249 5.31 -21.59 15.50
N GLU A 250 5.45 -21.90 16.78
CA GLU A 250 4.33 -22.32 17.63
C GLU A 250 3.33 -21.16 17.85
N ARG A 251 3.83 -19.94 18.13
CA ARG A 251 3.00 -18.75 18.29
C ARG A 251 2.18 -18.50 17.04
N TYR A 252 2.79 -18.52 15.86
CA TYR A 252 2.08 -18.29 14.60
C TYR A 252 1.07 -19.40 14.28
N SER A 253 1.41 -20.65 14.52
CA SER A 253 0.47 -21.77 14.36
C SER A 253 -0.77 -21.62 15.24
N ARG A 254 -0.60 -21.11 16.46
CA ARG A 254 -1.70 -20.82 17.39
C ARG A 254 -2.52 -19.59 16.99
N TYR A 255 -1.86 -18.50 16.55
CA TYR A 255 -2.50 -17.24 16.21
C TYR A 255 -3.25 -17.30 14.89
N TYR A 256 -2.69 -17.97 13.90
CA TYR A 256 -3.22 -18.01 12.54
C TYR A 256 -3.88 -19.36 12.22
N ARG A 257 -4.79 -19.83 13.09
CA ARG A 257 -5.68 -20.94 12.75
C ARG A 257 -6.60 -20.55 11.58
N GLY A 258 -7.12 -19.34 11.58
CA GLY A 258 -7.73 -18.63 10.46
C GLY A 258 -6.78 -17.62 9.85
N PRO A 259 -7.27 -16.72 8.98
CA PRO A 259 -6.42 -15.71 8.32
C PRO A 259 -6.01 -14.54 9.22
N TYR A 260 -6.68 -14.34 10.35
CA TYR A 260 -6.46 -13.21 11.26
C TYR A 260 -5.82 -13.64 12.57
N ALA A 261 -4.97 -12.78 13.12
CA ALA A 261 -4.50 -12.90 14.50
C ALA A 261 -5.66 -12.78 15.51
N PRO A 262 -5.50 -13.23 16.76
CA PRO A 262 -6.51 -13.08 17.80
C PRO A 262 -6.96 -11.63 17.96
N LYS A 263 -8.27 -11.39 18.15
CA LYS A 263 -8.82 -10.03 18.31
C LYS A 263 -8.19 -9.27 19.48
N THR A 264 -7.95 -9.94 20.60
CA THR A 264 -7.28 -9.33 21.77
C THR A 264 -5.90 -8.80 21.41
N TYR A 265 -5.09 -9.62 20.75
CA TYR A 265 -3.76 -9.21 20.29
C TYR A 265 -3.84 -8.01 19.32
N THR A 266 -4.73 -8.06 18.33
CA THR A 266 -4.91 -6.95 17.39
C THR A 266 -5.33 -5.66 18.09
N GLN A 267 -6.23 -5.75 19.08
CA GLN A 267 -6.67 -4.61 19.88
C GLN A 267 -5.54 -4.04 20.76
N ASP A 268 -4.65 -4.90 21.27
CA ASP A 268 -3.49 -4.46 22.05
C ASP A 268 -2.51 -3.67 21.21
N VAL A 269 -2.19 -4.15 19.99
CA VAL A 269 -1.37 -3.43 19.02
C VAL A 269 -2.01 -2.07 18.68
N HIS A 270 -3.30 -2.05 18.32
CA HIS A 270 -4.01 -0.81 18.01
C HIS A 270 -3.97 0.19 19.17
N ARG A 271 -4.14 -0.26 20.43
CA ARG A 271 -4.04 0.63 21.60
C ARG A 271 -2.64 1.23 21.78
N VAL A 272 -1.60 0.47 21.48
CA VAL A 272 -0.23 0.99 21.51
C VAL A 272 -0.05 2.07 20.44
N VAL A 273 -0.40 1.76 19.19
CA VAL A 273 -0.25 2.69 18.07
C VAL A 273 -1.10 3.94 18.26
N GLU A 274 -2.34 3.82 18.77
CA GLU A 274 -3.21 4.97 19.04
C GLU A 274 -2.61 5.92 20.08
N ARG A 275 -2.00 5.40 21.15
CA ARG A 275 -1.27 6.23 22.12
C ARG A 275 -0.08 6.95 21.49
N LEU A 276 0.66 6.26 20.60
CA LEU A 276 1.78 6.85 19.89
C LEU A 276 1.31 7.93 18.89
N ARG A 277 0.19 7.70 18.20
CA ARG A 277 -0.43 8.72 17.31
C ARG A 277 -0.75 10.00 18.06
N LEU A 278 -1.32 9.88 19.25
CA LEU A 278 -1.60 11.04 20.12
C LEU A 278 -0.32 11.69 20.62
N LYS A 279 0.66 10.90 21.08
CA LYS A 279 1.95 11.40 21.57
C LYS A 279 2.71 12.23 20.53
N TYR A 280 2.70 11.79 19.26
CA TYR A 280 3.47 12.40 18.18
C TYR A 280 2.61 13.29 17.24
N ASP A 281 1.36 13.59 17.62
CA ASP A 281 0.43 14.42 16.81
C ASP A 281 0.27 13.95 15.36
N LEU A 282 0.01 12.65 15.22
CA LEU A 282 -0.20 11.97 13.91
C LEU A 282 -1.66 11.54 13.72
N VAL A 283 -2.58 12.27 14.30
CA VAL A 283 -4.02 12.04 14.15
C VAL A 283 -4.47 12.65 12.83
N ALA A 284 -4.84 11.80 11.86
CA ALA A 284 -5.40 12.28 10.61
C ALA A 284 -6.59 13.22 10.89
N PRO A 285 -6.60 14.45 10.37
CA PRO A 285 -7.78 15.29 10.49
C PRO A 285 -8.98 14.53 9.89
N ARG A 286 -10.13 14.55 10.58
CA ARG A 286 -11.38 14.01 10.04
C ARG A 286 -11.58 14.59 8.65
N ARG A 287 -11.80 13.73 7.64
CA ARG A 287 -12.20 14.17 6.31
C ARG A 287 -13.39 15.11 6.45
N VAL A 288 -13.20 16.37 6.14
CA VAL A 288 -14.31 17.26 5.86
C VAL A 288 -14.84 16.79 4.51
N GLN A 289 -15.98 16.09 4.53
CA GLN A 289 -16.71 15.87 3.27
C GLN A 289 -17.04 17.26 2.72
N PRO A 290 -16.76 17.58 1.44
CA PRO A 290 -17.24 18.81 0.85
C PRO A 290 -18.75 18.82 1.05
N SER A 291 -19.26 19.85 1.72
CA SER A 291 -20.71 20.03 1.86
C SER A 291 -21.28 20.12 0.44
N ALA A 292 -22.40 19.44 0.21
CA ALA A 292 -23.10 19.39 -1.08
C ALA A 292 -23.51 20.78 -1.63
N GLY A 293 -23.17 21.87 -0.94
CA GLY A 293 -23.49 23.25 -1.29
C GLY A 293 -22.45 24.02 -2.10
N GLN A 294 -21.24 23.48 -2.35
CA GLN A 294 -20.20 24.20 -3.12
C GLN A 294 -20.14 23.85 -4.61
N MET A 295 -21.08 23.05 -5.12
CA MET A 295 -21.15 22.67 -6.55
C MET A 295 -22.02 23.59 -7.42
N GLN A 296 -22.46 24.77 -6.95
CA GLN A 296 -23.37 25.66 -7.72
C GLN A 296 -22.76 26.98 -8.21
N LEU A 297 -21.46 27.18 -8.20
CA LEU A 297 -20.83 28.40 -8.71
C LEU A 297 -19.67 28.10 -9.67
N ALA A 298 -19.96 27.42 -10.77
CA ALA A 298 -19.15 27.42 -11.98
C ALA A 298 -20.01 26.94 -13.17
N MET A 299 -20.94 27.78 -13.61
CA MET A 299 -21.48 27.78 -14.96
C MET A 299 -21.01 29.07 -15.64
#